data_31755413d2f11b561f8dc65e6e37f59a
#
_entry.id   31755413d2f11b561f8dc65e6e37f59a
#
_cell.length_a   1.000
_cell.length_b   1.000
_cell.length_c   1.000
_cell.angle_alpha   90.00
_cell.angle_beta   90.00
_cell.angle_gamma   90.00
#
_symmetry.space_group_name_H-M   'P 1'
#
loop_
_entity.id
_entity.type
_entity.pdbx_description
1 polymer ?
#
loop_
_entity_poly.entity_id
_entity_poly.type
_entity_poly.pdbx_seq_one_letter_code
_entity_poly.pdbx_strand_id
1 'polypeptide(L)'
;DNDTTPTLSGTTDATTGSTVTLTITDSAGNTQTVTTIVQADGTYSVDVPAELAEGEFTVNASVTDEAGNTATTDTTGVIDTTAPSITIDTIATGNDTTPTLSGTTDATPGSTVTLTITDSAGVTQTVTATVQADGTYSVDVPAELAEGEFTVNASVTDEAGNTATTDTAGEIDTTAPLITIDTIAAGNDTTPTLSGTTNAAPGSTVTLTITDSAGVT
;
A
#
# COMPACT_ATOMS: atom_id res chain seq x y z
N ASP A 1 2.05 -16.31 8.42
CA ASP A 1 1.56 -17.03 7.24
C ASP A 1 0.05 -16.88 7.13
N ASN A 2 -0.46 -16.59 5.94
CA ASN A 2 -1.91 -16.47 5.69
C ASN A 2 -2.55 -17.80 5.19
N ASP A 3 -1.77 -18.88 5.12
CA ASP A 3 -2.30 -20.22 4.87
C ASP A 3 -2.90 -20.80 6.15
N THR A 4 -4.21 -20.98 6.18
CA THR A 4 -4.95 -21.55 7.32
C THR A 4 -4.81 -23.06 7.45
N THR A 5 -4.22 -23.74 6.46
CA THR A 5 -3.96 -25.19 6.44
C THR A 5 -2.51 -25.52 6.14
N PRO A 6 -1.54 -24.95 6.90
CA PRO A 6 -0.12 -25.03 6.56
C PRO A 6 0.40 -26.47 6.51
N THR A 7 1.42 -26.70 5.70
CA THR A 7 2.17 -27.95 5.71
C THR A 7 3.11 -27.97 6.91
N LEU A 8 2.96 -28.95 7.78
CA LEU A 8 3.85 -29.23 8.92
C LEU A 8 4.90 -30.24 8.52
N SER A 9 6.17 -29.98 8.81
CA SER A 9 7.27 -30.88 8.48
C SER A 9 8.32 -30.91 9.58
N GLY A 10 9.11 -31.98 9.59
CA GLY A 10 10.19 -32.14 10.54
C GLY A 10 11.06 -33.36 10.22
N THR A 11 11.99 -33.63 11.14
CA THR A 11 12.90 -34.78 11.04
C THR A 11 12.89 -35.60 12.33
N THR A 12 13.16 -36.87 12.21
CA THR A 12 13.32 -37.80 13.32
C THR A 12 14.35 -38.90 12.94
N ASP A 13 14.98 -39.50 13.93
CA ASP A 13 15.84 -40.68 13.78
C ASP A 13 15.07 -42.00 13.96
N ALA A 14 13.74 -41.94 14.13
CA ALA A 14 12.91 -43.12 14.19
C ALA A 14 12.99 -43.90 12.86
N THR A 15 12.75 -45.21 12.94
CA THR A 15 12.82 -46.12 11.78
C THR A 15 11.89 -45.67 10.67
N THR A 16 12.32 -45.72 9.40
CA THR A 16 11.49 -45.46 8.23
C THR A 16 10.18 -46.26 8.29
N GLY A 17 9.06 -45.61 8.05
CA GLY A 17 7.71 -46.14 8.15
C GLY A 17 7.08 -46.03 9.55
N SER A 18 7.84 -45.56 10.57
CA SER A 18 7.22 -45.23 11.87
C SER A 18 6.18 -44.13 11.72
N THR A 19 5.13 -44.18 12.54
CA THR A 19 4.05 -43.19 12.51
C THR A 19 4.42 -42.01 13.43
N VAL A 20 4.41 -40.81 12.87
CA VAL A 20 4.44 -39.55 13.61
C VAL A 20 3.03 -39.07 13.79
N THR A 21 2.64 -38.74 15.02
CA THR A 21 1.34 -38.15 15.37
C THR A 21 1.56 -36.69 15.71
N LEU A 22 0.85 -35.79 15.01
CA LEU A 22 0.86 -34.36 15.29
C LEU A 22 -0.49 -33.96 15.89
N THR A 23 -0.46 -33.28 17.03
CA THR A 23 -1.63 -32.67 17.66
C THR A 23 -1.47 -31.17 17.55
N ILE A 24 -2.40 -30.51 16.84
CA ILE A 24 -2.39 -29.07 16.58
C ILE A 24 -3.51 -28.44 17.40
N THR A 25 -3.20 -27.37 18.13
CA THR A 25 -4.20 -26.59 18.85
C THR A 25 -4.13 -25.13 18.40
N ASP A 26 -5.24 -24.61 17.86
CA ASP A 26 -5.31 -23.25 17.36
C ASP A 26 -5.60 -22.23 18.47
N SER A 27 -5.59 -20.93 18.13
CA SER A 27 -5.84 -19.81 19.04
C SER A 27 -7.25 -19.83 19.67
N ALA A 28 -8.22 -20.46 19.03
CA ALA A 28 -9.58 -20.65 19.53
C ALA A 28 -9.71 -21.87 20.46
N GLY A 29 -8.64 -22.66 20.62
CA GLY A 29 -8.61 -23.86 21.44
C GLY A 29 -9.14 -25.12 20.73
N ASN A 30 -9.39 -25.07 19.41
CA ASN A 30 -9.74 -26.25 18.64
C ASN A 30 -8.52 -27.14 18.47
N THR A 31 -8.70 -28.46 18.64
CA THR A 31 -7.61 -29.41 18.54
C THR A 31 -7.86 -30.36 17.36
N GLN A 32 -6.84 -30.55 16.53
CA GLN A 32 -6.81 -31.49 15.42
C GLN A 32 -5.66 -32.48 15.63
N THR A 33 -5.86 -33.71 15.20
CA THR A 33 -4.79 -34.73 15.23
C THR A 33 -4.64 -35.32 13.84
N VAL A 34 -3.42 -35.34 13.35
CA VAL A 34 -3.06 -35.90 12.03
C VAL A 34 -1.84 -36.80 12.17
N THR A 35 -1.74 -37.81 11.34
CA THR A 35 -0.61 -38.76 11.33
C THR A 35 0.07 -38.75 9.97
N THR A 36 1.38 -38.96 9.99
CA THR A 36 2.20 -39.17 8.80
C THR A 36 3.25 -40.25 9.07
N ILE A 37 4.00 -40.65 8.05
CA ILE A 37 5.03 -41.67 8.18
C ILE A 37 6.42 -41.07 7.99
N VAL A 38 7.41 -41.61 8.69
CA VAL A 38 8.82 -41.28 8.53
C VAL A 38 9.33 -41.79 7.19
N GLN A 39 9.90 -40.91 6.38
CA GLN A 39 10.50 -41.25 5.07
C GLN A 39 11.90 -41.87 5.21
N ALA A 40 12.46 -42.37 4.10
CA ALA A 40 13.75 -43.04 4.09
C ALA A 40 14.92 -42.11 4.49
N ASP A 41 14.75 -40.81 4.36
CA ASP A 41 15.74 -39.77 4.73
C ASP A 41 15.52 -39.23 6.15
N GLY A 42 14.58 -39.79 6.92
CA GLY A 42 14.24 -39.37 8.26
C GLY A 42 13.31 -38.15 8.34
N THR A 43 12.79 -37.67 7.20
CA THR A 43 11.83 -36.57 7.17
C THR A 43 10.40 -37.05 7.34
N TYR A 44 9.51 -36.15 7.75
CA TYR A 44 8.06 -36.34 7.67
C TYR A 44 7.39 -35.00 7.28
N SER A 45 6.23 -35.08 6.64
CA SER A 45 5.44 -33.93 6.22
C SER A 45 3.96 -34.31 6.15
N VAL A 46 3.08 -33.35 6.49
CA VAL A 46 1.63 -33.50 6.41
C VAL A 46 0.96 -32.14 6.42
N ASP A 47 -0.13 -31.98 5.65
CA ASP A 47 -0.94 -30.78 5.67
C ASP A 47 -1.93 -30.82 6.85
N VAL A 48 -2.17 -29.66 7.46
CA VAL A 48 -3.21 -29.50 8.48
C VAL A 48 -4.58 -29.76 7.82
N PRO A 49 -5.39 -30.71 8.33
CA PRO A 49 -6.57 -31.18 7.61
C PRO A 49 -7.78 -30.25 7.62
N ALA A 50 -7.83 -29.31 8.55
CA ALA A 50 -8.88 -28.30 8.63
C ALA A 50 -8.29 -26.93 9.00
N GLU A 51 -8.96 -25.86 8.57
CA GLU A 51 -8.52 -24.48 8.81
C GLU A 51 -8.25 -24.22 10.30
N LEU A 52 -7.12 -23.56 10.57
CA LEU A 52 -6.75 -23.03 11.87
C LEU A 52 -7.34 -21.62 12.03
N ALA A 53 -7.77 -21.30 13.25
CA ALA A 53 -8.17 -19.94 13.59
C ALA A 53 -6.96 -18.98 13.54
N GLU A 54 -7.21 -17.73 13.18
CA GLU A 54 -6.23 -16.66 13.22
C GLU A 54 -5.61 -16.52 14.62
N GLY A 55 -4.30 -16.30 14.67
CA GLY A 55 -3.51 -16.20 15.89
C GLY A 55 -2.50 -17.31 16.05
N GLU A 56 -1.92 -17.42 17.25
CA GLU A 56 -0.92 -18.44 17.56
C GLU A 56 -1.56 -19.85 17.63
N PHE A 57 -0.88 -20.81 17.02
CA PHE A 57 -1.20 -22.24 17.18
C PHE A 57 0.01 -22.99 17.69
N THR A 58 -0.25 -24.10 18.39
CA THR A 58 0.77 -25.00 18.89
C THR A 58 0.70 -26.34 18.19
N VAL A 59 1.85 -26.96 17.95
CA VAL A 59 1.97 -28.31 17.39
C VAL A 59 2.77 -29.15 18.35
N ASN A 60 2.20 -30.25 18.82
CA ASN A 60 2.92 -31.31 19.54
C ASN A 60 3.09 -32.52 18.60
N ALA A 61 4.33 -32.91 18.33
CA ALA A 61 4.64 -34.08 17.53
C ALA A 61 5.16 -35.21 18.44
N SER A 62 4.69 -36.42 18.17
CA SER A 62 5.11 -37.62 18.89
C SER A 62 5.41 -38.77 17.94
N VAL A 63 6.44 -39.56 18.24
CA VAL A 63 6.77 -40.81 17.54
C VAL A 63 7.17 -41.85 18.55
N THR A 64 6.74 -43.09 18.33
CA THR A 64 7.03 -44.24 19.20
C THR A 64 7.83 -45.29 18.42
N ASP A 65 8.92 -45.78 19.01
CA ASP A 65 9.73 -46.87 18.44
C ASP A 65 9.09 -48.27 18.65
N GLU A 66 9.69 -49.29 18.04
CA GLU A 66 9.23 -50.68 18.17
C GLU A 66 9.33 -51.23 19.61
N ALA A 67 10.17 -50.66 20.44
CA ALA A 67 10.33 -51.02 21.85
C ALA A 67 9.30 -50.34 22.77
N GLY A 68 8.50 -49.39 22.23
CA GLY A 68 7.49 -48.66 22.96
C GLY A 68 8.01 -47.35 23.59
N ASN A 69 9.24 -46.89 23.26
CA ASN A 69 9.72 -45.61 23.74
C ASN A 69 9.15 -44.48 22.87
N THR A 70 8.63 -43.43 23.52
CA THR A 70 8.03 -42.30 22.84
C THR A 70 8.88 -41.04 22.98
N ALA A 71 9.20 -40.43 21.85
CA ALA A 71 9.79 -39.09 21.78
C ALA A 71 8.68 -38.03 21.46
N THR A 72 8.77 -36.86 22.08
CA THR A 72 7.87 -35.76 21.82
C THR A 72 8.62 -34.45 21.64
N THR A 73 8.10 -33.59 20.82
CA THR A 73 8.57 -32.19 20.66
C THR A 73 7.38 -31.29 20.37
N ASP A 74 7.54 -29.99 20.68
CA ASP A 74 6.51 -28.99 20.41
C ASP A 74 7.12 -27.77 19.70
N THR A 75 6.27 -27.10 18.94
CA THR A 75 6.59 -25.83 18.28
C THR A 75 5.32 -24.96 18.19
N THR A 76 5.49 -23.70 17.87
CA THR A 76 4.40 -22.76 17.64
C THR A 76 4.51 -22.15 16.25
N GLY A 77 3.37 -21.70 15.72
CA GLY A 77 3.27 -20.90 14.52
C GLY A 77 2.19 -19.83 14.69
N VAL A 78 2.07 -18.97 13.72
CA VAL A 78 1.03 -17.91 13.70
C VAL A 78 0.31 -17.93 12.35
N ILE A 79 -1.01 -17.97 12.41
CA ILE A 79 -1.89 -17.69 11.27
C ILE A 79 -2.29 -16.22 11.35
N ASP A 80 -2.07 -15.49 10.28
CA ASP A 80 -2.47 -14.09 10.13
C ASP A 80 -3.12 -13.91 8.76
N THR A 81 -4.42 -13.72 8.76
CA THR A 81 -5.25 -13.54 7.57
C THR A 81 -5.75 -12.11 7.41
N THR A 82 -5.32 -11.21 8.32
CA THR A 82 -5.77 -9.82 8.37
C THR A 82 -4.86 -8.93 7.51
N ALA A 83 -5.40 -8.42 6.40
CA ALA A 83 -4.65 -7.46 5.59
C ALA A 83 -4.43 -6.14 6.34
N PRO A 84 -3.28 -5.47 6.13
CA PRO A 84 -3.03 -4.16 6.73
C PRO A 84 -4.01 -3.11 6.20
N SER A 85 -4.18 -2.01 6.93
CA SER A 85 -4.88 -0.83 6.42
C SER A 85 -3.94 0.04 5.57
N ILE A 86 -4.49 0.73 4.57
CA ILE A 86 -3.73 1.71 3.76
C ILE A 86 -4.62 2.87 3.35
N THR A 87 -4.07 4.09 3.37
CA THR A 87 -4.72 5.32 2.89
C THR A 87 -3.80 6.06 1.95
N ILE A 88 -4.37 6.88 1.06
CA ILE A 88 -3.67 7.91 0.28
C ILE A 88 -4.24 9.26 0.71
N ASP A 89 -3.38 10.25 0.94
CA ASP A 89 -3.80 11.62 1.26
C ASP A 89 -4.49 12.27 0.06
N THR A 90 -5.37 13.24 0.35
CA THR A 90 -6.04 14.01 -0.70
C THR A 90 -5.03 14.76 -1.55
N ILE A 91 -5.10 14.59 -2.86
CA ILE A 91 -4.26 15.27 -3.84
C ILE A 91 -5.03 16.50 -4.33
N ALA A 92 -4.52 17.70 -4.03
CA ALA A 92 -5.12 18.94 -4.51
C ALA A 92 -4.82 19.15 -6.01
N THR A 93 -5.75 19.75 -6.76
CA THR A 93 -5.49 20.24 -8.11
C THR A 93 -4.33 21.24 -8.09
N GLY A 94 -3.36 21.07 -8.97
CA GLY A 94 -2.16 21.91 -9.01
C GLY A 94 -1.47 21.87 -10.37
N ASN A 95 -0.46 22.73 -10.53
CA ASN A 95 0.35 22.79 -11.74
C ASN A 95 1.69 22.04 -11.62
N ASP A 96 1.91 21.34 -10.52
CA ASP A 96 3.05 20.44 -10.34
C ASP A 96 2.79 19.13 -11.08
N THR A 97 3.54 18.87 -12.14
CA THR A 97 3.41 17.66 -12.97
C THR A 97 4.07 16.43 -12.35
N THR A 98 4.78 16.58 -11.24
CA THR A 98 5.43 15.49 -10.48
C THR A 98 5.08 15.55 -8.99
N PRO A 99 3.78 15.53 -8.64
CA PRO A 99 3.35 15.75 -7.26
C PRO A 99 3.91 14.71 -6.29
N THR A 100 4.09 15.11 -5.04
CA THR A 100 4.38 14.17 -3.95
C THR A 100 3.11 13.44 -3.54
N LEU A 101 3.16 12.11 -3.54
CA LEU A 101 2.10 11.23 -3.05
C LEU A 101 2.46 10.79 -1.62
N SER A 102 1.49 10.84 -0.72
CA SER A 102 1.67 10.44 0.68
C SER A 102 0.43 9.73 1.22
N GLY A 103 0.60 9.08 2.38
CA GLY A 103 -0.48 8.40 3.06
C GLY A 103 0.01 7.66 4.30
N THR A 104 -0.85 6.82 4.85
CA THR A 104 -0.57 6.04 6.04
C THR A 104 -0.94 4.56 5.87
N THR A 105 -0.28 3.70 6.63
CA THR A 105 -0.57 2.28 6.75
C THR A 105 -0.16 1.80 8.14
N ASP A 106 -0.79 0.72 8.62
CA ASP A 106 -0.37 0.02 9.83
C ASP A 106 0.56 -1.18 9.54
N ALA A 107 0.95 -1.37 8.26
CA ALA A 107 1.98 -2.36 7.92
C ALA A 107 3.29 -2.06 8.66
N THR A 108 4.07 -3.09 8.94
CA THR A 108 5.33 -2.98 9.70
C THR A 108 6.27 -1.93 9.10
N PRO A 109 6.87 -1.02 9.91
CA PRO A 109 7.87 -0.08 9.41
C PRO A 109 8.99 -0.78 8.64
N GLY A 110 9.32 -0.24 7.46
CA GLY A 110 10.23 -0.86 6.50
C GLY A 110 9.53 -1.63 5.38
N SER A 111 8.24 -1.91 5.48
CA SER A 111 7.45 -2.49 4.39
C SER A 111 7.42 -1.57 3.18
N THR A 112 7.18 -2.14 2.01
CA THR A 112 7.12 -1.40 0.74
C THR A 112 5.67 -1.14 0.34
N VAL A 113 5.32 0.12 0.15
CA VAL A 113 4.09 0.54 -0.53
C VAL A 113 4.40 0.71 -2.02
N THR A 114 3.63 0.05 -2.87
CA THR A 114 3.72 0.20 -4.33
C THR A 114 2.60 1.11 -4.81
N LEU A 115 2.94 2.19 -5.51
CA LEU A 115 1.98 3.13 -6.10
C LEU A 115 2.02 3.00 -7.62
N THR A 116 0.86 2.79 -8.23
CA THR A 116 0.66 2.79 -9.67
C THR A 116 -0.16 4.00 -10.05
N ILE A 117 0.42 4.89 -10.86
CA ILE A 117 -0.16 6.16 -11.27
C ILE A 117 -0.51 6.06 -12.76
N THR A 118 -1.73 6.42 -13.15
CA THR A 118 -2.17 6.47 -14.55
C THR A 118 -2.66 7.87 -14.86
N ASP A 119 -2.02 8.56 -15.80
CA ASP A 119 -2.36 9.93 -16.19
C ASP A 119 -3.52 9.99 -17.20
N SER A 120 -3.96 11.21 -17.54
CA SER A 120 -5.04 11.50 -18.50
C SER A 120 -4.76 10.99 -19.93
N ALA A 121 -3.49 10.80 -20.28
CA ALA A 121 -3.06 10.21 -21.57
C ALA A 121 -3.04 8.68 -21.53
N GLY A 122 -3.31 8.05 -20.38
CA GLY A 122 -3.24 6.60 -20.18
C GLY A 122 -1.83 6.06 -19.97
N VAL A 123 -0.86 6.94 -19.69
CA VAL A 123 0.50 6.51 -19.36
C VAL A 123 0.55 6.08 -17.91
N THR A 124 1.08 4.88 -17.67
CA THR A 124 1.19 4.30 -16.33
C THR A 124 2.63 4.33 -15.84
N GLN A 125 2.82 4.77 -14.59
CA GLN A 125 4.08 4.77 -13.86
C GLN A 125 3.92 3.97 -12.57
N THR A 126 4.98 3.30 -12.14
CA THR A 126 5.01 2.59 -10.85
C THR A 126 6.18 3.09 -10.03
N VAL A 127 5.93 3.42 -8.78
CA VAL A 127 6.94 3.88 -7.82
C VAL A 127 6.70 3.22 -6.47
N THR A 128 7.74 3.09 -5.67
CA THR A 128 7.66 2.49 -4.33
C THR A 128 8.06 3.49 -3.26
N ALA A 129 7.39 3.43 -2.13
CA ALA A 129 7.71 4.15 -0.90
C ALA A 129 7.97 3.16 0.24
N THR A 130 8.80 3.55 1.21
CA THR A 130 9.04 2.76 2.41
C THR A 130 8.18 3.28 3.56
N VAL A 131 7.52 2.39 4.29
CA VAL A 131 6.76 2.72 5.49
C VAL A 131 7.71 3.19 6.59
N GLN A 132 7.46 4.37 7.12
CA GLN A 132 8.26 4.98 8.19
C GLN A 132 7.86 4.44 9.58
N ALA A 133 8.65 4.78 10.60
CA ALA A 133 8.39 4.32 11.98
C ALA A 133 7.05 4.82 12.56
N ASP A 134 6.49 5.89 12.02
CA ASP A 134 5.20 6.47 12.40
C ASP A 134 4.02 5.98 11.55
N GLY A 135 4.25 5.01 10.65
CA GLY A 135 3.24 4.45 9.75
C GLY A 135 2.97 5.30 8.51
N THR A 136 3.69 6.40 8.29
CA THR A 136 3.55 7.22 7.08
C THR A 136 4.39 6.68 5.92
N TYR A 137 4.01 7.04 4.70
CA TYR A 137 4.83 6.86 3.51
C TYR A 137 4.71 8.09 2.59
N SER A 138 5.75 8.36 1.81
CA SER A 138 5.77 9.48 0.87
C SER A 138 6.76 9.21 -0.27
N VAL A 139 6.39 9.65 -1.47
CA VAL A 139 7.23 9.52 -2.68
C VAL A 139 6.78 10.52 -3.74
N ASP A 140 7.75 11.07 -4.50
CA ASP A 140 7.47 11.91 -5.65
C ASP A 140 7.16 11.06 -6.89
N VAL A 141 6.23 11.53 -7.73
CA VAL A 141 5.97 10.91 -9.04
C VAL A 141 7.23 11.06 -9.90
N PRO A 142 7.78 9.97 -10.45
CA PRO A 142 9.12 9.98 -11.04
C PRO A 142 9.23 10.65 -12.42
N ALA A 143 8.12 10.78 -13.15
CA ALA A 143 8.07 11.45 -14.45
C ALA A 143 6.81 12.33 -14.55
N GLU A 144 6.88 13.38 -15.39
CA GLU A 144 5.78 14.32 -15.59
C GLU A 144 4.48 13.61 -15.98
N LEU A 145 3.39 13.99 -15.31
CA LEU A 145 2.03 13.59 -15.66
C LEU A 145 1.46 14.54 -16.72
N ALA A 146 0.63 14.00 -17.61
CA ALA A 146 -0.14 14.81 -18.55
C ALA A 146 -1.19 15.65 -17.82
N GLU A 147 -1.47 16.85 -18.40
CA GLU A 147 -2.55 17.71 -17.93
C GLU A 147 -3.90 16.96 -17.91
N GLY A 148 -4.68 17.16 -16.85
CA GLY A 148 -5.98 16.54 -16.61
C GLY A 148 -5.96 15.60 -15.42
N GLU A 149 -7.02 14.80 -15.29
CA GLU A 149 -7.20 13.87 -14.18
C GLU A 149 -6.20 12.70 -14.27
N PHE A 150 -5.66 12.30 -13.15
CA PHE A 150 -4.87 11.09 -12.98
C PHE A 150 -5.39 10.26 -11.80
N THR A 151 -5.14 8.97 -11.85
CA THR A 151 -5.50 8.03 -10.79
C THR A 151 -4.26 7.44 -10.14
N VAL A 152 -4.34 7.16 -8.85
CA VAL A 152 -3.30 6.50 -8.06
C VAL A 152 -3.91 5.30 -7.37
N ASN A 153 -3.32 4.12 -7.58
CA ASN A 153 -3.60 2.92 -6.81
C ASN A 153 -2.39 2.62 -5.94
N ALA A 154 -2.58 2.47 -4.64
CA ALA A 154 -1.55 2.06 -3.70
C ALA A 154 -1.84 0.67 -3.15
N SER A 155 -0.78 -0.14 -3.00
CA SER A 155 -0.85 -1.47 -2.41
C SER A 155 0.28 -1.69 -1.41
N VAL A 156 -0.01 -2.44 -0.35
CA VAL A 156 0.98 -2.90 0.63
C VAL A 156 0.66 -4.33 1.04
N THR A 157 1.69 -5.13 1.26
CA THR A 157 1.57 -6.52 1.70
C THR A 157 2.33 -6.66 3.02
N ASP A 158 1.72 -7.36 3.99
CA ASP A 158 2.34 -7.66 5.27
C ASP A 158 3.31 -8.87 5.20
N GLU A 159 3.92 -9.23 6.34
CA GLU A 159 4.85 -10.36 6.44
C GLU A 159 4.14 -11.72 6.26
N ALA A 160 2.83 -11.80 6.52
CA ALA A 160 2.05 -13.01 6.34
C ALA A 160 1.62 -13.24 4.89
N GLY A 161 1.68 -12.20 4.03
CA GLY A 161 1.30 -12.24 2.63
C GLY A 161 -0.09 -11.64 2.34
N ASN A 162 -0.75 -11.02 3.34
CA ASN A 162 -2.03 -10.34 3.13
C ASN A 162 -1.79 -8.99 2.47
N THR A 163 -2.58 -8.67 1.44
CA THR A 163 -2.42 -7.45 0.65
C THR A 163 -3.63 -6.54 0.80
N ALA A 164 -3.38 -5.27 1.11
CA ALA A 164 -4.36 -4.20 1.06
C ALA A 164 -4.12 -3.28 -0.14
N THR A 165 -5.20 -2.72 -0.68
CA THR A 165 -5.16 -1.74 -1.77
C THR A 165 -6.12 -0.60 -1.50
N THR A 166 -5.78 0.59 -2.01
CA THR A 166 -6.65 1.78 -2.00
C THR A 166 -6.38 2.61 -3.24
N ASP A 167 -7.33 3.43 -3.64
CA ASP A 167 -7.20 4.31 -4.80
C ASP A 167 -7.68 5.74 -4.49
N THR A 168 -7.15 6.68 -5.25
CA THR A 168 -7.56 8.08 -5.24
C THR A 168 -7.32 8.70 -6.62
N ALA A 169 -7.83 9.92 -6.82
CA ALA A 169 -7.58 10.70 -8.02
C ALA A 169 -7.04 12.08 -7.66
N GLY A 170 -6.28 12.66 -8.59
CA GLY A 170 -5.80 14.03 -8.56
C GLY A 170 -5.97 14.67 -9.93
N GLU A 171 -5.63 15.95 -10.04
CA GLU A 171 -5.74 16.70 -11.29
C GLU A 171 -4.52 17.61 -11.47
N ILE A 172 -3.91 17.54 -12.65
CA ILE A 172 -2.87 18.47 -13.09
C ILE A 172 -3.53 19.53 -13.98
N ASP A 173 -3.39 20.80 -13.60
CA ASP A 173 -3.85 21.95 -14.39
C ASP A 173 -2.66 22.92 -14.59
N THR A 174 -2.06 22.85 -15.78
CA THR A 174 -0.94 23.69 -16.21
C THR A 174 -1.41 24.86 -17.08
N THR A 175 -2.75 24.94 -17.35
CA THR A 175 -3.32 25.94 -18.24
C THR A 175 -3.50 27.28 -17.52
N ALA A 176 -2.72 28.28 -17.93
CA ALA A 176 -2.87 29.63 -17.40
C ALA A 176 -4.22 30.24 -17.77
N PRO A 177 -4.85 31.01 -16.86
CA PRO A 177 -6.09 31.69 -17.19
C PRO A 177 -5.86 32.77 -18.27
N LEU A 178 -6.87 33.02 -19.08
CA LEU A 178 -6.90 34.11 -20.04
C LEU A 178 -7.21 35.42 -19.32
N ILE A 179 -6.56 36.49 -19.76
CA ILE A 179 -6.84 37.85 -19.28
C ILE A 179 -6.80 38.83 -20.46
N THR A 180 -7.72 39.78 -20.47
CA THR A 180 -7.76 40.87 -21.45
C THR A 180 -7.87 42.20 -20.73
N ILE A 181 -7.41 43.28 -21.37
CA ILE A 181 -7.68 44.65 -20.97
C ILE A 181 -8.41 45.34 -22.14
N ASP A 182 -9.48 46.05 -21.82
CA ASP A 182 -10.25 46.79 -22.80
C ASP A 182 -9.48 47.99 -23.33
N THR A 183 -9.76 48.39 -24.57
CA THR A 183 -9.14 49.54 -25.20
C THR A 183 -9.48 50.84 -24.42
N ILE A 184 -8.47 51.56 -24.03
CA ILE A 184 -8.63 52.88 -23.39
C ILE A 184 -8.75 53.93 -24.49
N ALA A 185 -9.88 54.60 -24.59
CA ALA A 185 -10.06 55.70 -25.55
C ALA A 185 -9.23 56.91 -25.18
N ALA A 186 -8.66 57.58 -26.19
CA ALA A 186 -7.97 58.86 -25.98
C ALA A 186 -8.98 59.91 -25.47
N GLY A 187 -8.64 60.61 -24.40
CA GLY A 187 -9.51 61.59 -23.75
C GLY A 187 -8.73 62.54 -22.85
N ASN A 188 -9.44 63.41 -22.19
CA ASN A 188 -8.91 64.38 -21.20
C ASN A 188 -9.11 63.89 -19.75
N ASP A 189 -9.57 62.68 -19.55
CA ASP A 189 -9.69 62.05 -18.25
C ASP A 189 -8.31 61.58 -17.78
N THR A 190 -7.87 62.12 -16.64
CA THR A 190 -6.54 61.77 -16.02
C THR A 190 -6.65 60.58 -15.07
N THR A 191 -7.84 60.08 -14.83
CA THR A 191 -8.11 58.93 -13.96
C THR A 191 -9.04 57.91 -14.64
N PRO A 192 -8.67 57.37 -15.83
CA PRO A 192 -9.57 56.51 -16.60
C PRO A 192 -9.91 55.22 -15.86
N THR A 193 -11.16 54.78 -16.02
CA THR A 193 -11.55 53.45 -15.54
C THR A 193 -10.94 52.39 -16.46
N LEU A 194 -10.25 51.42 -15.86
CA LEU A 194 -9.70 50.26 -16.56
C LEU A 194 -10.67 49.07 -16.37
N SER A 195 -10.98 48.40 -17.45
CA SER A 195 -11.80 47.19 -17.44
C SER A 195 -11.16 46.10 -18.32
N GLY A 196 -11.65 44.89 -18.14
CA GLY A 196 -11.23 43.74 -18.90
C GLY A 196 -11.93 42.46 -18.43
N THR A 197 -11.56 41.35 -18.98
CA THR A 197 -12.15 40.05 -18.66
C THR A 197 -11.09 39.02 -18.34
N THR A 198 -11.47 38.05 -17.55
CA THR A 198 -10.66 36.86 -17.26
C THR A 198 -11.56 35.64 -17.08
N ASN A 199 -11.05 34.45 -17.36
CA ASN A 199 -11.69 33.19 -17.02
C ASN A 199 -11.18 32.59 -15.70
N ALA A 200 -10.31 33.31 -14.96
CA ALA A 200 -9.90 32.91 -13.62
C ALA A 200 -11.11 32.75 -12.69
N ALA A 201 -10.97 31.86 -11.68
CA ALA A 201 -12.04 31.61 -10.72
C ALA A 201 -12.54 32.88 -10.04
N PRO A 202 -13.86 33.04 -9.78
CA PRO A 202 -14.38 34.19 -9.05
C PRO A 202 -13.68 34.37 -7.70
N GLY A 203 -13.22 35.62 -7.43
CA GLY A 203 -12.44 35.96 -6.24
C GLY A 203 -10.94 35.95 -6.45
N SER A 204 -10.42 35.52 -7.61
CA SER A 204 -9.01 35.66 -7.97
C SER A 204 -8.58 37.12 -8.05
N THR A 205 -7.33 37.41 -7.67
CA THR A 205 -6.78 38.79 -7.73
C THR A 205 -6.21 39.07 -9.11
N VAL A 206 -6.66 40.16 -9.72
CA VAL A 206 -6.06 40.72 -10.92
C VAL A 206 -5.19 41.93 -10.52
N THR A 207 -3.92 41.90 -10.87
CA THR A 207 -2.99 43.01 -10.61
C THR A 207 -2.82 43.85 -11.90
N LEU A 208 -3.11 45.14 -11.81
CA LEU A 208 -2.92 46.09 -12.90
C LEU A 208 -1.74 47.02 -12.55
N THR A 209 -0.74 47.05 -13.40
CA THR A 209 0.38 47.97 -13.30
C THR A 209 0.22 49.08 -14.37
N ILE A 210 0.17 50.33 -13.96
CA ILE A 210 0.00 51.50 -14.84
C ILE A 210 1.28 52.32 -14.76
N THR A 211 1.89 52.59 -15.92
CA THR A 211 3.06 53.43 -16.00
C THR A 211 2.75 54.60 -16.90
N ASP A 212 2.91 55.83 -16.42
CA ASP A 212 2.70 57.06 -17.19
C ASP A 212 3.90 57.37 -18.13
N SER A 213 3.74 58.44 -18.93
CA SER A 213 4.81 58.88 -19.85
C SER A 213 6.08 59.42 -19.17
N ALA A 214 6.00 59.70 -17.87
CA ALA A 214 7.14 60.11 -17.04
C ALA A 214 7.85 58.91 -16.38
N GLY A 215 7.30 57.66 -16.59
CA GLY A 215 7.85 56.44 -15.98
C GLY A 215 7.45 56.25 -14.52
N VAL A 216 6.43 56.94 -14.04
CA VAL A 216 5.86 56.74 -12.70
C VAL A 216 4.87 55.56 -12.76
N THR A 217 5.09 54.60 -11.85
CA THR A 217 4.28 53.33 -11.74
C THR A 217 3.44 53.36 -10.47
#